data_d04518e82414735023c0468e2b9d6481
#
_entry.id   d04518e82414735023c0468e2b9d6481
#
_cell.length_a   1.000
_cell.length_b   1.000
_cell.length_c   1.000
_cell.angle_alpha   90.00
_cell.angle_beta   90.00
_cell.angle_gamma   90.00
#
_symmetry.space_group_name_H-M   'P 1'
#
loop_
_entity.id
_entity.type
_entity.pdbx_description
1 polymer ?
#
loop_
_entity_poly.entity_id
_entity_poly.type
_entity_poly.pdbx_seq_one_letter_code
_entity_poly.pdbx_strand_id
1 'polypeptide(L)'
;MSRTRNLARPLALLALLLAAAALSACGYESEEKEVVEGEPVTLGELKYNVIFSRFLNPDDNEDSAYLIGQPTPPPGSAYFGVFFEVQNESEEPQTLAEHFTIHDADHQKFEAIESESLYALPFGGEVESQEQIPVLDSTPETGPIEGSLVLFELPASASENRPLTLEIPGPEGPAEVTLDL
;
A
#
# COMPACT_ATOMS: atom_id res chain seq x y z
N MET A 1 46.93 -25.55 -55.61
CA MET A 1 46.87 -24.33 -54.79
C MET A 1 45.44 -24.16 -54.22
N SER A 2 45.24 -24.60 -53.03
CA SER A 2 43.93 -24.61 -52.39
C SER A 2 43.80 -23.38 -51.45
N ARG A 3 42.84 -22.52 -51.72
CA ARG A 3 42.52 -21.38 -50.87
C ARG A 3 41.35 -21.81 -49.97
N THR A 4 41.61 -22.23 -48.71
CA THR A 4 40.62 -22.35 -47.67
C THR A 4 40.36 -20.98 -47.07
N ARG A 5 39.22 -20.38 -47.41
CA ARG A 5 38.75 -19.10 -46.84
C ARG A 5 38.20 -19.34 -45.44
N ASN A 6 38.79 -18.67 -44.46
CA ASN A 6 38.39 -18.69 -43.05
C ASN A 6 36.95 -18.18 -42.87
N LEU A 7 35.96 -19.06 -42.85
CA LEU A 7 34.54 -18.75 -42.54
C LEU A 7 34.23 -18.77 -41.02
N ALA A 8 35.23 -19.05 -40.17
CA ALA A 8 35.05 -19.18 -38.74
C ALA A 8 34.92 -17.82 -37.96
N ARG A 9 35.38 -16.72 -38.58
CA ARG A 9 35.35 -15.41 -37.91
C ARG A 9 33.97 -14.75 -37.78
N PRO A 10 33.05 -14.83 -38.78
CA PRO A 10 31.73 -14.21 -38.61
C PRO A 10 30.80 -14.97 -37.64
N LEU A 11 30.96 -16.30 -37.49
CA LEU A 11 30.16 -17.09 -36.57
C LEU A 11 30.50 -16.79 -35.09
N ALA A 12 31.76 -16.56 -34.79
CA ALA A 12 32.20 -16.23 -33.43
C ALA A 12 31.68 -14.83 -32.96
N LEU A 13 31.62 -13.85 -33.86
CA LEU A 13 31.08 -12.52 -33.59
C LEU A 13 29.55 -12.53 -33.40
N LEU A 14 28.85 -13.37 -34.15
CA LEU A 14 27.39 -13.52 -34.01
C LEU A 14 27.01 -14.21 -32.70
N ALA A 15 27.80 -15.20 -32.27
CA ALA A 15 27.59 -15.86 -30.97
C ALA A 15 27.85 -14.92 -29.77
N LEU A 16 28.82 -14.01 -29.89
CA LEU A 16 29.12 -13.04 -28.84
C LEU A 16 28.03 -11.97 -28.70
N LEU A 17 27.42 -11.55 -29.81
CA LEU A 17 26.30 -10.59 -29.83
C LEU A 17 25.00 -11.20 -29.24
N LEU A 18 24.75 -12.50 -29.49
CA LEU A 18 23.59 -13.18 -28.90
C LEU A 18 23.76 -13.42 -27.38
N ALA A 19 24.98 -13.65 -26.90
CA ALA A 19 25.26 -13.79 -25.47
C ALA A 19 25.09 -12.47 -24.69
N ALA A 20 25.39 -11.33 -25.32
CA ALA A 20 25.19 -10.00 -24.70
C ALA A 20 23.70 -9.63 -24.59
N ALA A 21 22.83 -10.10 -25.48
CA ALA A 21 21.37 -9.85 -25.39
C ALA A 21 20.68 -10.69 -24.33
N ALA A 22 21.26 -11.81 -23.89
CA ALA A 22 20.68 -12.64 -22.82
C ALA A 22 20.92 -12.08 -21.39
N LEU A 23 21.84 -11.15 -21.22
CA LEU A 23 22.15 -10.54 -19.92
C LEU A 23 21.26 -9.32 -19.60
N SER A 24 20.43 -8.86 -20.55
CA SER A 24 19.52 -7.73 -20.33
C SER A 24 18.12 -8.15 -19.88
N ALA A 25 17.89 -9.43 -19.62
CA ALA A 25 16.62 -9.97 -19.13
C ALA A 25 16.65 -10.23 -17.60
N CYS A 26 17.44 -9.47 -16.84
CA CYS A 26 17.16 -9.32 -15.42
C CYS A 26 15.91 -8.42 -15.34
N GLY A 27 14.75 -9.04 -15.15
CA GLY A 27 13.54 -8.35 -14.76
C GLY A 27 13.86 -7.53 -13.53
N TYR A 28 13.40 -6.30 -13.53
CA TYR A 28 13.31 -5.48 -12.32
C TYR A 28 12.29 -6.21 -11.43
N GLU A 29 12.74 -7.09 -10.55
CA GLU A 29 11.90 -7.59 -9.47
C GLU A 29 11.70 -6.38 -8.55
N SER A 30 10.48 -5.85 -8.52
CA SER A 30 10.07 -4.88 -7.50
C SER A 30 10.30 -5.56 -6.16
N GLU A 31 11.12 -4.99 -5.29
CA GLU A 31 11.29 -5.50 -3.93
C GLU A 31 9.99 -5.23 -3.19
N GLU A 32 9.20 -6.26 -2.98
CA GLU A 32 8.05 -6.25 -2.12
C GLU A 32 8.53 -6.09 -0.68
N LYS A 33 8.02 -5.07 0.00
CA LYS A 33 8.42 -4.74 1.38
C LYS A 33 7.36 -5.31 2.32
N GLU A 34 7.72 -6.28 3.13
CA GLU A 34 6.84 -6.90 4.12
C GLU A 34 7.12 -6.33 5.52
N VAL A 35 6.10 -5.82 6.18
CA VAL A 35 6.15 -5.33 7.58
C VAL A 35 4.90 -5.75 8.33
N VAL A 36 4.84 -5.51 9.63
CA VAL A 36 3.66 -5.73 10.45
C VAL A 36 3.08 -4.41 10.93
N GLU A 37 1.82 -4.40 11.35
CA GLU A 37 1.16 -3.26 11.97
C GLU A 37 2.02 -2.68 13.10
N GLY A 38 2.20 -1.36 13.12
CA GLY A 38 3.09 -0.64 14.02
C GLY A 38 4.54 -0.51 13.53
N GLU A 39 4.93 -1.19 12.45
CA GLU A 39 6.25 -1.02 11.82
C GLU A 39 6.14 -0.08 10.61
N PRO A 40 6.90 1.02 10.58
CA PRO A 40 6.85 1.94 9.46
C PRO A 40 7.56 1.37 8.22
N VAL A 41 7.03 1.68 7.04
CA VAL A 41 7.63 1.33 5.74
C VAL A 41 7.78 2.58 4.88
N THR A 42 8.92 2.72 4.21
CA THR A 42 9.18 3.85 3.30
C THR A 42 8.89 3.43 1.86
N LEU A 43 8.02 4.18 1.19
CA LEU A 43 7.65 4.02 -0.22
C LEU A 43 7.94 5.33 -0.97
N GLY A 44 8.98 5.32 -1.79
CA GLY A 44 9.54 6.56 -2.33
C GLY A 44 10.09 7.43 -1.23
N GLU A 45 9.58 8.66 -1.13
CA GLU A 45 9.97 9.65 -0.10
C GLU A 45 8.96 9.72 1.07
N LEU A 46 7.88 8.93 1.02
CA LEU A 46 6.87 8.87 2.06
C LEU A 46 7.09 7.66 2.97
N LYS A 47 6.98 7.92 4.27
CA LYS A 47 7.05 6.89 5.31
C LYS A 47 5.64 6.65 5.86
N TYR A 48 5.11 5.47 5.57
CA TYR A 48 3.80 5.02 6.03
C TYR A 48 3.94 4.21 7.31
N ASN A 49 3.07 4.45 8.27
CA ASN A 49 2.94 3.67 9.48
C ASN A 49 1.46 3.34 9.71
N VAL A 50 1.10 2.07 9.68
CA VAL A 50 -0.20 1.60 10.14
C VAL A 50 -0.16 1.53 11.64
N ILE A 51 -0.85 2.45 12.32
CA ILE A 51 -0.83 2.58 13.78
C ILE A 51 -1.76 1.54 14.42
N PHE A 52 -2.94 1.35 13.80
CA PHE A 52 -4.00 0.52 14.35
C PHE A 52 -4.99 0.09 13.28
N SER A 53 -5.57 -1.10 13.43
CA SER A 53 -6.65 -1.58 12.57
C SER A 53 -7.72 -2.31 13.37
N ARG A 54 -9.01 -2.14 13.01
CA ARG A 54 -10.13 -2.86 13.64
C ARG A 54 -11.43 -2.76 12.85
N PHE A 55 -12.35 -3.65 13.17
CA PHE A 55 -13.74 -3.50 12.75
C PHE A 55 -14.39 -2.31 13.49
N LEU A 56 -15.18 -1.53 12.74
CA LEU A 56 -15.93 -0.39 13.24
C LEU A 56 -17.40 -0.75 13.46
N ASN A 57 -17.96 -0.34 14.59
CA ASN A 57 -19.35 -0.57 14.95
C ASN A 57 -20.19 0.67 14.68
N PRO A 58 -21.12 0.68 13.71
CA PRO A 58 -21.97 1.84 13.43
C PRO A 58 -22.86 2.29 14.60
N ASP A 59 -23.13 1.39 15.56
CA ASP A 59 -23.94 1.68 16.73
C ASP A 59 -23.13 2.28 17.89
N ASP A 60 -21.81 2.35 17.75
CA ASP A 60 -20.93 3.01 18.72
C ASP A 60 -20.75 4.49 18.38
N ASN A 61 -20.78 5.35 19.41
CA ASN A 61 -20.72 6.80 19.20
C ASN A 61 -19.34 7.27 18.69
N GLU A 62 -18.25 6.61 19.09
CA GLU A 62 -16.90 6.96 18.63
C GLU A 62 -16.72 6.51 17.19
N ASP A 63 -17.11 5.27 16.89
CA ASP A 63 -16.98 4.69 15.56
C ASP A 63 -17.85 5.39 14.51
N SER A 64 -19.01 5.91 14.91
CA SER A 64 -19.92 6.64 14.02
C SER A 64 -19.27 7.88 13.40
N ALA A 65 -18.29 8.51 14.07
CA ALA A 65 -17.55 9.64 13.54
C ALA A 65 -16.65 9.27 12.34
N TYR A 66 -16.17 8.02 12.32
CA TYR A 66 -15.38 7.48 11.21
C TYR A 66 -16.23 7.02 10.02
N LEU A 67 -17.55 6.78 10.24
CA LEU A 67 -18.48 6.24 9.27
C LEU A 67 -19.44 7.29 8.67
N ILE A 68 -19.12 8.59 8.82
CA ILE A 68 -19.94 9.66 8.24
C ILE A 68 -20.08 9.47 6.73
N GLY A 69 -21.31 9.57 6.23
CA GLY A 69 -21.63 9.39 4.81
C GLY A 69 -21.75 7.93 4.37
N GLN A 70 -21.37 6.97 5.21
CA GLN A 70 -21.46 5.55 4.85
C GLN A 70 -22.87 4.99 5.11
N PRO A 71 -23.42 4.18 4.19
CA PRO A 71 -24.68 3.46 4.42
C PRO A 71 -24.49 2.39 5.50
N THR A 72 -25.60 1.82 5.96
CA THR A 72 -25.52 0.59 6.76
C THR A 72 -24.92 -0.55 5.92
N PRO A 73 -23.88 -1.26 6.40
CA PRO A 73 -23.27 -2.32 5.61
C PRO A 73 -24.29 -3.44 5.33
N PRO A 74 -24.16 -4.13 4.19
CA PRO A 74 -25.01 -5.27 3.86
C PRO A 74 -24.96 -6.36 4.92
N PRO A 75 -26.01 -7.20 5.06
CA PRO A 75 -25.97 -8.33 5.97
C PRO A 75 -24.78 -9.24 5.69
N GLY A 76 -23.96 -9.49 6.69
CA GLY A 76 -22.74 -10.29 6.60
C GLY A 76 -21.49 -9.53 6.23
N SER A 77 -21.57 -8.19 6.02
CA SER A 77 -20.45 -7.28 5.90
C SER A 77 -20.31 -6.41 7.13
N ALA A 78 -19.12 -5.87 7.33
CA ALA A 78 -18.80 -4.89 8.37
C ALA A 78 -17.75 -3.89 7.86
N TYR A 79 -17.76 -2.68 8.41
CA TYR A 79 -16.72 -1.71 8.14
C TYR A 79 -15.46 -2.03 8.93
N PHE A 80 -14.33 -1.84 8.26
CA PHE A 80 -13.01 -2.06 8.82
C PHE A 80 -12.16 -0.82 8.58
N GLY A 81 -11.61 -0.26 9.65
CA GLY A 81 -10.76 0.92 9.62
C GLY A 81 -9.31 0.55 9.81
N VAL A 82 -8.45 1.11 8.96
CA VAL A 82 -7.00 1.09 9.11
C VAL A 82 -6.53 2.52 9.31
N PHE A 83 -5.81 2.79 10.39
CA PHE A 83 -5.39 4.12 10.80
C PHE A 83 -3.91 4.34 10.53
N PHE A 84 -3.60 5.42 9.84
CA PHE A 84 -2.28 5.73 9.33
C PHE A 84 -1.70 7.01 9.92
N GLU A 85 -0.38 6.99 10.09
CA GLU A 85 0.47 8.15 10.05
C GLU A 85 1.33 8.09 8.79
N VAL A 86 1.40 9.17 8.03
CA VAL A 86 2.27 9.26 6.86
C VAL A 86 3.15 10.49 7.00
N GLN A 87 4.48 10.32 6.90
CA GLN A 87 5.45 11.38 7.02
C GLN A 87 6.16 11.61 5.69
N ASN A 88 6.32 12.88 5.31
CA ASN A 88 7.17 13.31 4.23
C ASN A 88 8.48 13.87 4.80
N GLU A 89 9.56 13.11 4.74
CA GLU A 89 10.88 13.56 5.23
C GLU A 89 11.70 14.28 4.14
N SER A 90 11.13 14.46 2.93
CA SER A 90 11.80 15.13 1.81
C SER A 90 11.62 16.65 1.81
N GLU A 91 12.37 17.35 0.95
CA GLU A 91 12.30 18.81 0.79
C GLU A 91 11.22 19.25 -0.21
N GLU A 92 10.51 18.30 -0.86
CA GLU A 92 9.49 18.55 -1.87
C GLU A 92 8.16 17.94 -1.43
N PRO A 93 7.00 18.50 -1.81
CA PRO A 93 5.71 17.87 -1.59
C PRO A 93 5.63 16.49 -2.26
N GLN A 94 4.99 15.54 -1.61
CA GLN A 94 4.85 14.17 -2.09
C GLN A 94 3.37 13.77 -2.18
N THR A 95 3.04 12.94 -3.16
CA THR A 95 1.67 12.47 -3.38
C THR A 95 1.45 11.14 -2.65
N LEU A 96 0.36 11.06 -1.87
CA LEU A 96 -0.08 9.83 -1.21
C LEU A 96 -0.50 8.75 -2.21
N ALA A 97 -0.49 7.51 -1.76
CA ALA A 97 -1.08 6.40 -2.50
C ALA A 97 -2.56 6.69 -2.84
N GLU A 98 -2.96 6.35 -4.08
CA GLU A 98 -4.33 6.54 -4.57
C GLU A 98 -5.24 5.36 -4.25
N HIS A 99 -4.67 4.20 -3.97
CA HIS A 99 -5.37 2.93 -3.77
C HIS A 99 -4.78 2.19 -2.58
N PHE A 100 -5.65 1.48 -1.86
CA PHE A 100 -5.26 0.57 -0.80
C PHE A 100 -6.09 -0.69 -0.94
N THR A 101 -5.49 -1.85 -0.76
CA THR A 101 -6.16 -3.14 -0.93
C THR A 101 -5.85 -4.03 0.27
N ILE A 102 -6.87 -4.66 0.84
CA ILE A 102 -6.68 -5.74 1.83
C ILE A 102 -6.80 -7.09 1.11
N HIS A 103 -5.94 -8.02 1.47
CA HIS A 103 -6.01 -9.42 1.08
C HIS A 103 -6.25 -10.28 2.32
N ASP A 104 -7.10 -11.29 2.21
CA ASP A 104 -7.23 -12.31 3.24
C ASP A 104 -6.34 -13.53 2.92
N ALA A 105 -6.34 -14.54 3.81
CA ALA A 105 -5.56 -15.76 3.64
C ALA A 105 -5.97 -16.61 2.41
N ASP A 106 -7.17 -16.40 1.86
CA ASP A 106 -7.64 -17.02 0.61
C ASP A 106 -7.34 -16.13 -0.62
N HIS A 107 -6.56 -15.07 -0.46
CA HIS A 107 -6.22 -14.08 -1.50
C HIS A 107 -7.43 -13.35 -2.10
N GLN A 108 -8.55 -13.25 -1.36
CA GLN A 108 -9.63 -12.35 -1.74
C GLN A 108 -9.19 -10.91 -1.53
N LYS A 109 -9.56 -10.05 -2.47
CA LYS A 109 -9.16 -8.64 -2.48
C LYS A 109 -10.33 -7.75 -2.10
N PHE A 110 -10.05 -6.79 -1.24
CA PHE A 110 -11.00 -5.78 -0.79
C PHE A 110 -10.37 -4.41 -0.99
N GLU A 111 -10.97 -3.62 -1.85
CA GLU A 111 -10.50 -2.26 -2.14
C GLU A 111 -10.96 -1.30 -1.05
N ALA A 112 -10.13 -0.30 -0.76
CA ALA A 112 -10.53 0.80 0.11
C ALA A 112 -11.69 1.60 -0.50
N ILE A 113 -12.57 2.09 0.36
CA ILE A 113 -13.70 2.94 -0.03
C ILE A 113 -13.45 4.38 0.40
N GLU A 114 -13.92 5.33 -0.40
CA GLU A 114 -13.86 6.74 -0.04
C GLU A 114 -14.70 7.04 1.20
N SER A 115 -14.24 7.96 2.03
CA SER A 115 -14.91 8.37 3.25
C SER A 115 -15.07 9.88 3.30
N GLU A 116 -16.26 10.36 3.73
CA GLU A 116 -16.55 11.77 4.00
C GLU A 116 -16.18 12.18 5.45
N SER A 117 -15.64 11.25 6.21
CA SER A 117 -15.18 11.53 7.58
C SER A 117 -14.05 12.55 7.59
N LEU A 118 -14.03 13.41 8.61
CA LEU A 118 -12.90 14.33 8.84
C LEU A 118 -11.59 13.60 9.17
N TYR A 119 -11.69 12.31 9.52
CA TYR A 119 -10.54 11.46 9.82
C TYR A 119 -9.97 10.75 8.58
N ALA A 120 -10.62 10.88 7.40
CA ALA A 120 -10.22 10.15 6.21
C ALA A 120 -8.82 10.54 5.72
N LEU A 121 -8.02 9.54 5.33
CA LEU A 121 -6.80 9.76 4.56
C LEU A 121 -7.18 10.24 3.15
N PRO A 122 -6.67 11.38 2.66
CA PRO A 122 -6.98 11.85 1.33
C PRO A 122 -6.21 11.05 0.27
N PHE A 123 -6.86 10.11 -0.42
CA PHE A 123 -6.24 9.31 -1.47
C PHE A 123 -5.69 10.18 -2.59
N GLY A 124 -4.41 9.99 -2.97
CA GLY A 124 -3.74 10.84 -3.95
C GLY A 124 -3.53 12.29 -3.52
N GLY A 125 -3.79 12.62 -2.26
CA GLY A 125 -3.54 13.95 -1.70
C GLY A 125 -2.04 14.25 -1.57
N GLU A 126 -1.70 15.52 -1.34
CA GLU A 126 -0.32 15.97 -1.10
C GLU A 126 0.01 15.99 0.39
N VAL A 127 1.24 15.57 0.70
CA VAL A 127 1.90 15.80 1.99
C VAL A 127 3.00 16.81 1.75
N GLU A 128 2.89 17.98 2.36
CA GLU A 128 3.87 19.05 2.22
C GLU A 128 5.27 18.63 2.68
N SER A 129 6.29 19.35 2.22
CA SER A 129 7.68 19.12 2.61
C SER A 129 7.86 19.14 4.13
N GLN A 130 8.47 18.10 4.70
CA GLN A 130 8.75 17.97 6.14
C GLN A 130 7.48 17.92 7.02
N GLU A 131 6.31 17.62 6.44
CA GLU A 131 5.06 17.51 7.18
C GLU A 131 4.56 16.07 7.27
N GLN A 132 3.46 15.86 7.99
CA GLN A 132 2.82 14.58 8.19
C GLN A 132 1.31 14.65 8.02
N ILE A 133 0.69 13.48 7.77
CA ILE A 133 -0.75 13.27 7.85
C ILE A 133 -1.00 12.16 8.90
N PRO A 134 -1.92 12.41 9.88
CA PRO A 134 -2.65 13.67 10.10
C PRO A 134 -1.73 14.82 10.49
N VAL A 135 -2.14 16.02 10.08
CA VAL A 135 -1.42 17.25 10.47
C VAL A 135 -1.45 17.42 11.98
N LEU A 136 -0.35 17.81 12.59
CA LEU A 136 -0.23 18.02 14.03
C LEU A 136 -1.32 18.98 14.55
N ASP A 137 -1.82 18.72 15.75
CA ASP A 137 -2.91 19.46 16.39
C ASP A 137 -4.25 19.46 15.61
N SER A 138 -4.39 18.59 14.59
CA SER A 138 -5.65 18.42 13.85
C SER A 138 -6.61 17.45 14.56
N THR A 139 -7.88 17.44 14.13
CA THR A 139 -8.88 16.51 14.66
C THR A 139 -8.50 15.04 14.48
N PRO A 140 -7.97 14.61 13.31
CA PRO A 140 -7.50 13.23 13.14
C PRO A 140 -6.29 12.85 14.01
N GLU A 141 -5.44 13.80 14.31
CA GLU A 141 -4.27 13.55 15.17
C GLU A 141 -4.67 13.42 16.66
N THR A 142 -5.63 14.23 17.11
CA THR A 142 -6.08 14.25 18.51
C THR A 142 -7.38 13.47 18.76
N GLY A 143 -7.84 12.69 17.79
CA GLY A 143 -9.09 11.91 17.83
C GLY A 143 -9.04 10.73 18.81
N PRO A 144 -10.17 10.02 18.98
CA PRO A 144 -10.23 8.82 19.84
C PRO A 144 -9.26 7.71 19.39
N ILE A 145 -9.02 7.60 18.09
CA ILE A 145 -7.95 6.79 17.49
C ILE A 145 -7.04 7.76 16.76
N GLU A 146 -5.78 7.79 17.13
CA GLU A 146 -4.78 8.60 16.43
C GLU A 146 -4.58 8.07 15.01
N GLY A 147 -4.42 8.97 14.04
CA GLY A 147 -4.15 8.62 12.65
C GLY A 147 -5.29 8.96 11.69
N SER A 148 -4.97 8.91 10.41
CA SER A 148 -5.91 9.10 9.30
C SER A 148 -6.48 7.78 8.84
N LEU A 149 -7.80 7.73 8.65
CA LEU A 149 -8.56 6.53 8.33
C LEU A 149 -8.50 6.17 6.85
N VAL A 150 -8.17 4.92 6.56
CA VAL A 150 -8.51 4.21 5.32
C VAL A 150 -9.62 3.22 5.64
N LEU A 151 -10.76 3.33 4.95
CA LEU A 151 -11.96 2.56 5.25
C LEU A 151 -12.16 1.45 4.23
N PHE A 152 -12.57 0.27 4.72
CA PHE A 152 -12.93 -0.89 3.92
C PHE A 152 -14.31 -1.42 4.30
N GLU A 153 -14.96 -2.13 3.39
CA GLU A 153 -16.09 -3.00 3.69
C GLU A 153 -15.64 -4.45 3.51
N LEU A 154 -15.59 -5.20 4.60
CA LEU A 154 -15.17 -6.61 4.60
C LEU A 154 -16.33 -7.53 4.95
N PRO A 155 -16.34 -8.79 4.47
CA PRO A 155 -17.18 -9.82 5.06
C PRO A 155 -16.89 -9.95 6.55
N ALA A 156 -17.90 -10.08 7.40
CA ALA A 156 -17.70 -10.27 8.83
C ALA A 156 -16.85 -11.53 9.15
N SER A 157 -16.86 -12.51 8.25
CA SER A 157 -16.02 -13.71 8.33
C SER A 157 -14.53 -13.45 8.02
N ALA A 158 -14.14 -12.28 7.50
CA ALA A 158 -12.74 -11.96 7.23
C ALA A 158 -11.87 -12.03 8.50
N SER A 159 -12.46 -11.75 9.68
CA SER A 159 -11.80 -11.93 10.97
C SER A 159 -11.39 -13.37 11.27
N GLU A 160 -11.99 -14.37 10.63
CA GLU A 160 -11.69 -15.79 10.76
C GLU A 160 -10.68 -16.26 9.69
N ASN A 161 -10.48 -15.48 8.62
CA ASN A 161 -9.67 -15.82 7.46
C ASN A 161 -8.35 -15.03 7.46
N ARG A 162 -7.55 -15.21 8.51
CA ARG A 162 -6.30 -14.48 8.76
C ARG A 162 -5.07 -15.15 8.13
N PRO A 163 -3.97 -14.40 7.89
CA PRO A 163 -3.81 -12.97 8.17
C PRO A 163 -4.58 -12.09 7.20
N LEU A 164 -4.95 -10.88 7.62
CA LEU A 164 -5.29 -9.81 6.72
C LEU A 164 -4.02 -9.02 6.40
N THR A 165 -3.77 -8.81 5.13
CA THR A 165 -2.58 -8.09 4.64
C THR A 165 -3.02 -6.88 3.86
N LEU A 166 -2.55 -5.71 4.26
CA LEU A 166 -2.78 -4.46 3.55
C LEU A 166 -1.68 -4.23 2.53
N GLU A 167 -2.05 -4.03 1.28
CA GLU A 167 -1.17 -3.62 0.19
C GLU A 167 -1.22 -2.10 0.03
N ILE A 168 -0.05 -1.44 0.10
CA ILE A 168 0.14 -0.01 -0.14
C ILE A 168 0.99 0.12 -1.39
N PRO A 169 0.49 0.69 -2.50
CA PRO A 169 1.27 0.87 -3.72
C PRO A 169 2.39 1.88 -3.52
N GLY A 170 3.54 1.61 -4.10
CA GLY A 170 4.71 2.48 -4.09
C GLY A 170 5.42 2.54 -5.44
N PRO A 171 6.29 3.53 -5.67
CA PRO A 171 6.93 3.76 -6.97
C PRO A 171 7.91 2.65 -7.37
N GLU A 172 8.48 1.93 -6.41
CA GLU A 172 9.45 0.84 -6.63
C GLU A 172 8.84 -0.55 -6.46
N GLY A 173 7.59 -0.61 -6.03
CA GLY A 173 6.82 -1.81 -5.71
C GLY A 173 5.93 -1.56 -4.50
N PRO A 174 4.93 -2.42 -4.25
CA PRO A 174 4.06 -2.27 -3.10
C PRO A 174 4.77 -2.62 -1.79
N ALA A 175 4.18 -2.16 -0.68
CA ALA A 175 4.46 -2.72 0.62
C ALA A 175 3.26 -3.55 1.09
N GLU A 176 3.54 -4.64 1.75
CA GLU A 176 2.56 -5.49 2.43
C GLU A 176 2.67 -5.30 3.95
N VAL A 177 1.57 -4.94 4.58
CA VAL A 177 1.48 -4.78 6.03
C VAL A 177 0.55 -5.84 6.59
N THR A 178 1.08 -6.77 7.38
CA THR A 178 0.25 -7.73 8.12
C THR A 178 -0.47 -7.00 9.25
N LEU A 179 -1.81 -7.04 9.23
CA LEU A 179 -2.65 -6.37 10.22
C LEU A 179 -2.84 -7.25 11.47
N ASP A 180 -2.81 -6.61 12.65
CA ASP A 180 -2.90 -7.28 13.96
C ASP A 180 -4.35 -7.29 14.46
N LEU A 181 -5.08 -8.36 14.18
CA LEU A 181 -6.50 -8.58 14.51
C LEU A 181 -6.69 -9.65 15.57
#